data_022cbb4bfb7d08946a8331b2cbda7d53
#
_entry.id   022cbb4bfb7d08946a8331b2cbda7d53
#
_cell.length_a   1.000
_cell.length_b   1.000
_cell.length_c   1.000
_cell.angle_alpha   90.00
_cell.angle_beta   90.00
_cell.angle_gamma   90.00
#
_symmetry.space_group_name_H-M   'P 1'
#
loop_
_entity.id
_entity.type
_entity.pdbx_description
1 polymer ?
#
loop_
_entity_poly.entity_id
_entity_poly.type
_entity_poly.pdbx_seq_one_letter_code
_entity_poly.pdbx_strand_id
1 'polypeptide(L)'
;MKSFRKIILGLKQFVSQIVRPNIRPGRMFLGAIVFIIVVILGLAYAFVGNKNKIISVKVGENIFRAEVAETMAQKAKGLSYRDSLDKDSAMYFDFGQEGGQGFWMMGMRFPIDIIWIKNNVIVGIEKNVPAPTPGTPESALKLYYPPEAIDKVLEINAGLSDELGIKVGDYFSIVN
;
A
#
# COMPACT_ATOMS: atom_id res chain seq x y z
N MET A 1 7.33 -5.21 27.29
CA MET A 1 6.80 -6.31 28.11
C MET A 1 5.73 -5.91 29.15
N LYS A 2 5.79 -4.74 29.78
CA LYS A 2 4.79 -4.30 30.80
C LYS A 2 3.40 -3.99 30.20
N SER A 3 3.29 -3.53 28.96
CA SER A 3 2.02 -3.17 28.31
C SER A 3 1.17 -4.39 27.94
N PHE A 4 1.79 -5.49 27.51
CA PHE A 4 1.09 -6.73 27.14
C PHE A 4 0.46 -7.44 28.35
N ARG A 5 1.10 -7.36 29.53
CA ARG A 5 0.53 -7.90 30.78
C ARG A 5 -0.74 -7.15 31.23
N LYS A 6 -0.82 -5.83 31.02
CA LYS A 6 -2.02 -5.03 31.37
C LYS A 6 -3.22 -5.41 30.49
N ILE A 7 -3.01 -5.67 29.19
CA ILE A 7 -4.08 -6.08 28.27
C ILE A 7 -4.62 -7.46 28.65
N ILE A 8 -3.75 -8.42 28.98
CA ILE A 8 -4.16 -9.77 29.40
C ILE A 8 -4.90 -9.73 30.74
N LEU A 9 -4.48 -8.87 31.68
CA LEU A 9 -5.20 -8.72 32.97
C LEU A 9 -6.59 -8.10 32.76
N GLY A 10 -6.72 -7.09 31.91
CA GLY A 10 -8.00 -6.46 31.54
C GLY A 10 -8.97 -7.46 30.89
N LEU A 11 -8.48 -8.28 29.98
CA LEU A 11 -9.27 -9.35 29.35
C LEU A 11 -9.74 -10.41 30.35
N LYS A 12 -8.91 -10.82 31.30
CA LYS A 12 -9.31 -11.76 32.37
C LYS A 12 -10.40 -11.18 33.29
N GLN A 13 -10.30 -9.91 33.67
CA GLN A 13 -11.33 -9.22 34.44
C GLN A 13 -12.64 -9.07 33.69
N PHE A 14 -12.59 -8.72 32.39
CA PHE A 14 -13.78 -8.57 31.56
C PHE A 14 -14.51 -9.90 31.35
N VAL A 15 -13.78 -10.99 31.10
CA VAL A 15 -14.35 -12.33 30.97
C VAL A 15 -14.98 -12.81 32.30
N SER A 16 -14.42 -12.49 33.45
CA SER A 16 -14.98 -12.87 34.75
C SER A 16 -16.27 -12.13 35.11
N GLN A 17 -16.54 -10.95 34.56
CA GLN A 17 -17.78 -10.20 34.78
C GLN A 17 -18.96 -10.66 33.90
N ILE A 18 -18.69 -11.31 32.76
CA ILE A 18 -19.73 -11.81 31.85
C ILE A 18 -20.31 -13.17 32.30
N VAL A 19 -19.59 -13.91 33.14
CA VAL A 19 -20.01 -15.24 33.60
C VAL A 19 -21.01 -15.13 34.75
N ARG A 20 -22.31 -15.08 34.46
CA ARG A 20 -23.38 -15.30 35.46
C ARG A 20 -23.51 -16.80 35.74
N PRO A 21 -23.65 -17.21 37.03
CA PRO A 21 -23.48 -18.62 37.45
C PRO A 21 -24.63 -19.59 37.12
N ASN A 22 -25.55 -19.22 36.22
CA ASN A 22 -26.75 -20.04 35.99
C ASN A 22 -26.92 -20.53 34.52
N ILE A 23 -25.85 -20.60 33.73
CA ILE A 23 -25.88 -21.14 32.36
C ILE A 23 -25.04 -22.43 32.33
N ARG A 24 -25.63 -23.54 31.83
CA ARG A 24 -24.96 -24.84 31.69
C ARG A 24 -23.58 -24.65 31.02
N PRO A 25 -22.46 -25.03 31.70
CA PRO A 25 -21.10 -24.63 31.28
C PRO A 25 -20.73 -25.05 29.84
N GLY A 26 -21.24 -26.14 29.33
CA GLY A 26 -20.91 -26.65 27.99
C GLY A 26 -21.40 -25.76 26.83
N ARG A 27 -22.50 -25.03 26.97
CA ARG A 27 -23.02 -24.17 25.86
C ARG A 27 -22.32 -22.83 25.79
N MET A 28 -21.81 -22.30 26.91
CA MET A 28 -21.02 -21.07 26.94
C MET A 28 -19.62 -21.27 26.36
N PHE A 29 -18.97 -22.40 26.69
CA PHE A 29 -17.67 -22.72 26.10
C PHE A 29 -17.74 -22.89 24.59
N LEU A 30 -18.78 -23.52 24.07
CA LEU A 30 -18.98 -23.69 22.65
C LEU A 30 -19.20 -22.35 21.96
N GLY A 31 -20.02 -21.44 22.52
CA GLY A 31 -20.25 -20.10 21.98
C GLY A 31 -18.99 -19.23 21.97
N ALA A 32 -18.18 -19.27 23.04
CA ALA A 32 -16.91 -18.56 23.12
C ALA A 32 -15.88 -19.09 22.12
N ILE A 33 -15.81 -20.40 21.92
CA ILE A 33 -14.92 -21.04 20.94
C ILE A 33 -15.33 -20.62 19.52
N VAL A 34 -16.62 -20.70 19.20
CA VAL A 34 -17.14 -20.28 17.88
C VAL A 34 -16.84 -18.79 17.61
N PHE A 35 -17.07 -17.92 18.61
CA PHE A 35 -16.75 -16.49 18.48
C PHE A 35 -15.26 -16.26 18.23
N ILE A 36 -14.36 -16.92 18.96
CA ILE A 36 -12.91 -16.83 18.77
C ILE A 36 -12.52 -17.33 17.38
N ILE A 37 -13.09 -18.43 16.90
CA ILE A 37 -12.84 -18.96 15.55
C ILE A 37 -13.29 -17.95 14.49
N VAL A 38 -14.47 -17.36 14.63
CA VAL A 38 -14.98 -16.34 13.67
C VAL A 38 -14.06 -15.12 13.65
N VAL A 39 -13.59 -14.66 14.81
CA VAL A 39 -12.65 -13.52 14.89
C VAL A 39 -11.31 -13.89 14.26
N ILE A 40 -10.77 -15.09 14.51
CA ILE A 40 -9.51 -15.54 13.91
C ILE A 40 -9.66 -15.70 12.40
N LEU A 41 -10.75 -16.28 11.92
CA LEU A 41 -11.02 -16.41 10.48
C LEU A 41 -11.24 -15.04 9.82
N GLY A 42 -11.91 -14.11 10.48
CA GLY A 42 -12.08 -12.73 10.00
C GLY A 42 -10.75 -11.99 9.91
N LEU A 43 -9.87 -12.12 10.91
CA LEU A 43 -8.52 -11.57 10.90
C LEU A 43 -7.65 -12.23 9.84
N ALA A 44 -7.71 -13.56 9.69
CA ALA A 44 -6.98 -14.28 8.66
C ALA A 44 -7.46 -13.88 7.25
N TYR A 45 -8.77 -13.74 7.04
CA TYR A 45 -9.32 -13.26 5.78
C TYR A 45 -8.89 -11.84 5.46
N ALA A 46 -8.90 -10.93 6.43
CA ALA A 46 -8.40 -9.56 6.28
C ALA A 46 -6.88 -9.51 5.95
N PHE A 47 -6.11 -10.46 6.50
CA PHE A 47 -4.67 -10.55 6.25
C PHE A 47 -4.34 -11.18 4.88
N VAL A 48 -5.10 -12.17 4.44
CA VAL A 48 -4.91 -12.86 3.13
C VAL A 48 -5.44 -12.01 1.97
N GLY A 49 -6.50 -11.23 2.19
CA GLY A 49 -7.14 -10.41 1.14
C GLY A 49 -6.35 -9.19 0.67
N ASN A 50 -5.16 -8.92 1.21
CA ASN A 50 -4.45 -7.65 0.96
C ASN A 50 -3.12 -7.81 0.20
N LYS A 51 -2.93 -8.89 -0.54
CA LYS A 51 -1.78 -9.00 -1.45
C LYS A 51 -2.11 -8.34 -2.78
N ASN A 52 -1.33 -7.32 -3.14
CA ASN A 52 -1.42 -6.72 -4.46
C ASN A 52 -1.07 -7.76 -5.54
N LYS A 53 -1.77 -7.71 -6.65
CA LYS A 53 -1.41 -8.47 -7.85
C LYS A 53 -0.04 -8.00 -8.33
N ILE A 54 0.82 -8.92 -8.72
CA ILE A 54 2.14 -8.62 -9.30
C ILE A 54 2.09 -8.91 -10.78
N ILE A 55 2.58 -7.98 -11.58
CA ILE A 55 2.75 -8.10 -13.03
C ILE A 55 4.18 -7.70 -13.42
N SER A 56 4.62 -8.10 -14.61
CA SER A 56 5.84 -7.55 -15.20
C SER A 56 5.47 -6.37 -16.09
N VAL A 57 6.19 -5.26 -15.95
CA VAL A 57 6.03 -4.08 -16.81
C VAL A 57 7.36 -3.72 -17.47
N LYS A 58 7.31 -3.31 -18.72
CA LYS A 58 8.48 -2.81 -19.46
C LYS A 58 8.35 -1.30 -19.61
N VAL A 59 9.42 -0.56 -19.30
CA VAL A 59 9.53 0.89 -19.42
C VAL A 59 10.83 1.19 -20.19
N GLY A 60 10.69 1.67 -21.42
CA GLY A 60 11.83 1.73 -22.35
C GLY A 60 12.39 0.32 -22.55
N GLU A 61 13.65 0.08 -22.22
CA GLU A 61 14.27 -1.25 -22.30
C GLU A 61 14.29 -2.01 -20.95
N ASN A 62 13.77 -1.41 -19.87
CA ASN A 62 13.88 -1.93 -18.52
C ASN A 62 12.61 -2.68 -18.10
N ILE A 63 12.75 -3.76 -17.35
CA ILE A 63 11.64 -4.57 -16.84
C ILE A 63 11.60 -4.47 -15.31
N PHE A 64 10.39 -4.21 -14.78
CA PHE A 64 10.11 -4.16 -13.35
C PHE A 64 9.03 -5.17 -12.97
N ARG A 65 9.13 -5.69 -11.75
CA ARG A 65 8.05 -6.41 -11.08
C ARG A 65 7.16 -5.39 -10.39
N ALA A 66 6.01 -5.10 -10.99
CA ALA A 66 5.12 -4.07 -10.50
C ALA A 66 3.96 -4.66 -9.67
N GLU A 67 3.81 -4.19 -8.44
CA GLU A 67 2.59 -4.41 -7.66
C GLU A 67 1.50 -3.49 -8.17
N VAL A 68 0.31 -4.05 -8.48
CA VAL A 68 -0.82 -3.28 -9.00
C VAL A 68 -1.68 -2.75 -7.86
N ALA A 69 -1.88 -1.44 -7.82
CA ALA A 69 -2.86 -0.81 -6.95
C ALA A 69 -4.24 -0.80 -7.65
N GLU A 70 -5.05 -1.84 -7.41
CA GLU A 70 -6.33 -2.03 -8.10
C GLU A 70 -7.47 -1.23 -7.44
N THR A 71 -7.56 -1.28 -6.11
CA THR A 71 -8.65 -0.62 -5.36
C THR A 71 -8.28 0.82 -4.97
N MET A 72 -9.30 1.64 -4.68
CA MET A 72 -9.07 3.01 -4.17
C MET A 72 -8.24 3.01 -2.89
N ALA A 73 -8.45 2.04 -1.99
CA ALA A 73 -7.67 1.92 -0.76
C ALA A 73 -6.19 1.57 -1.05
N GLN A 74 -5.92 0.70 -2.03
CA GLN A 74 -4.56 0.40 -2.47
C GLN A 74 -3.90 1.60 -3.15
N LYS A 75 -4.63 2.33 -4.01
CA LYS A 75 -4.14 3.56 -4.66
C LYS A 75 -3.83 4.65 -3.64
N ALA A 76 -4.70 4.86 -2.65
CA ALA A 76 -4.46 5.83 -1.59
C ALA A 76 -3.27 5.46 -0.69
N LYS A 77 -3.04 4.16 -0.45
CA LYS A 77 -1.92 3.67 0.35
C LYS A 77 -0.60 3.70 -0.42
N GLY A 78 -0.58 3.28 -1.69
CA GLY A 78 0.65 3.16 -2.48
C GLY A 78 1.76 2.40 -1.74
N LEU A 79 2.95 2.95 -1.73
CA LEU A 79 4.14 2.46 -1.04
C LEU A 79 4.26 2.92 0.44
N SER A 80 3.24 3.63 0.98
CA SER A 80 3.25 4.14 2.36
C SER A 80 3.55 3.04 3.39
N TYR A 81 4.30 3.41 4.43
CA TYR A 81 4.66 2.58 5.59
C TYR A 81 5.61 1.41 5.27
N ARG A 82 6.16 1.33 4.07
CA ARG A 82 7.23 0.39 3.71
C ARG A 82 8.57 0.98 4.10
N ASP A 83 9.52 0.12 4.48
CA ASP A 83 10.88 0.55 4.82
C ASP A 83 11.75 0.70 3.56
N SER A 84 11.45 -0.04 2.51
CA SER A 84 12.16 -0.01 1.23
C SER A 84 11.33 -0.59 0.09
N LEU A 85 11.81 -0.42 -1.13
CA LEU A 85 11.34 -1.09 -2.34
C LEU A 85 12.56 -1.79 -2.98
N ASP A 86 12.41 -3.04 -3.42
CA ASP A 86 13.48 -3.74 -4.13
C ASP A 86 13.83 -3.01 -5.44
N LYS A 87 15.09 -3.08 -5.87
CA LYS A 87 15.59 -2.30 -7.01
C LYS A 87 14.88 -2.61 -8.33
N ASP A 88 14.43 -3.85 -8.51
CA ASP A 88 13.69 -4.32 -9.68
C ASP A 88 12.17 -4.24 -9.52
N SER A 89 11.70 -3.64 -8.43
CA SER A 89 10.29 -3.57 -8.08
C SER A 89 9.71 -2.17 -8.32
N ALA A 90 8.39 -2.13 -8.54
CA ALA A 90 7.63 -0.91 -8.78
C ALA A 90 6.23 -1.01 -8.16
N MET A 91 5.55 0.12 -8.01
CA MET A 91 4.11 0.18 -7.79
C MET A 91 3.43 0.77 -9.02
N TYR A 92 2.44 0.07 -9.54
CA TYR A 92 1.71 0.44 -10.74
C TYR A 92 0.27 0.83 -10.40
N PHE A 93 -0.14 1.98 -10.92
CA PHE A 93 -1.47 2.53 -10.78
C PHE A 93 -2.12 2.65 -12.15
N ASP A 94 -3.27 2.00 -12.34
CA ASP A 94 -4.12 2.17 -13.51
C ASP A 94 -5.41 2.87 -13.09
N PHE A 95 -5.70 4.01 -13.70
CA PHE A 95 -6.91 4.78 -13.42
C PHE A 95 -8.05 4.48 -14.41
N GLY A 96 -7.75 3.80 -15.52
CA GLY A 96 -8.71 3.40 -16.55
C GLY A 96 -9.22 4.56 -17.40
N GLN A 97 -9.00 5.80 -16.97
CA GLN A 97 -9.38 7.02 -17.68
C GLN A 97 -8.35 8.13 -17.38
N GLU A 98 -8.20 9.06 -18.33
CA GLU A 98 -7.31 10.20 -18.15
C GLU A 98 -7.81 11.14 -17.05
N GLY A 99 -6.87 11.67 -16.26
CA GLY A 99 -7.14 12.65 -15.21
C GLY A 99 -5.87 13.28 -14.66
N GLY A 100 -6.03 14.31 -13.83
CA GLY A 100 -4.94 15.03 -13.18
C GLY A 100 -4.74 14.58 -11.72
N GLN A 101 -4.57 13.29 -11.47
CA GLN A 101 -4.38 12.75 -10.12
C GLN A 101 -3.13 13.31 -9.46
N GLY A 102 -3.30 13.93 -8.29
CA GLY A 102 -2.19 14.34 -7.44
C GLY A 102 -1.64 13.18 -6.62
N PHE A 103 -0.33 13.11 -6.51
CA PHE A 103 0.37 12.14 -5.68
C PHE A 103 1.06 12.83 -4.51
N TRP A 104 1.14 12.17 -3.39
CA TRP A 104 1.75 12.65 -2.16
C TRP A 104 2.66 11.59 -1.55
N MET A 105 3.53 12.04 -0.66
CA MET A 105 4.47 11.16 0.03
C MET A 105 3.99 10.77 1.44
N MET A 106 2.68 10.71 1.68
CA MET A 106 2.13 10.38 3.00
C MET A 106 2.58 9.00 3.48
N GLY A 107 3.21 8.93 4.65
CA GLY A 107 3.69 7.69 5.24
C GLY A 107 4.88 7.05 4.52
N MET A 108 5.46 7.72 3.52
CA MET A 108 6.66 7.24 2.84
C MET A 108 7.89 7.34 3.74
N ARG A 109 8.77 6.34 3.65
CA ARG A 109 10.00 6.26 4.45
C ARG A 109 11.27 6.31 3.60
N PHE A 110 11.13 6.29 2.28
CA PHE A 110 12.23 6.37 1.31
C PHE A 110 11.80 7.23 0.11
N PRO A 111 12.74 7.83 -0.62
CA PRO A 111 12.47 8.64 -1.79
C PRO A 111 12.13 7.74 -2.99
N ILE A 112 11.38 8.31 -3.95
CA ILE A 112 10.96 7.62 -5.18
C ILE A 112 11.06 8.53 -6.40
N ASP A 113 11.04 7.92 -7.60
CA ASP A 113 10.70 8.58 -8.84
C ASP A 113 9.24 8.25 -9.19
N ILE A 114 8.46 9.25 -9.64
CA ILE A 114 7.06 9.09 -10.07
C ILE A 114 7.02 9.30 -11.59
N ILE A 115 6.65 8.26 -12.32
CA ILE A 115 6.61 8.24 -13.78
C ILE A 115 5.15 8.40 -14.22
N TRP A 116 4.86 9.50 -14.91
CA TRP A 116 3.54 9.85 -15.45
C TRP A 116 3.37 9.27 -16.84
N ILE A 117 2.32 8.47 -17.05
CA ILE A 117 2.09 7.72 -18.29
C ILE A 117 0.71 8.07 -18.85
N LYS A 118 0.68 8.37 -20.14
CA LYS A 118 -0.53 8.60 -20.92
C LYS A 118 -0.51 7.74 -22.18
N ASN A 119 -1.56 6.95 -22.38
CA ASN A 119 -1.67 6.09 -23.57
C ASN A 119 -0.40 5.26 -23.82
N ASN A 120 0.18 4.70 -22.74
CA ASN A 120 1.41 3.90 -22.76
C ASN A 120 2.69 4.67 -23.19
N VAL A 121 2.69 6.00 -23.13
CA VAL A 121 3.88 6.82 -23.34
C VAL A 121 4.18 7.60 -22.07
N ILE A 122 5.45 7.71 -21.68
CA ILE A 122 5.88 8.55 -20.56
C ILE A 122 5.75 10.02 -20.99
N VAL A 123 4.94 10.78 -20.25
CA VAL A 123 4.72 12.22 -20.49
C VAL A 123 5.41 13.10 -19.48
N GLY A 124 5.91 12.52 -18.39
CA GLY A 124 6.65 13.24 -17.36
C GLY A 124 7.26 12.31 -16.33
N ILE A 125 8.27 12.80 -15.62
CA ILE A 125 8.91 12.09 -14.50
C ILE A 125 9.22 13.11 -13.41
N GLU A 126 8.68 12.89 -12.22
CA GLU A 126 9.09 13.62 -11.02
C GLU A 126 10.20 12.80 -10.35
N LYS A 127 11.43 13.32 -10.38
CA LYS A 127 12.63 12.58 -9.96
C LYS A 127 13.01 12.90 -8.53
N ASN A 128 13.53 11.89 -7.83
CA ASN A 128 14.09 12.03 -6.48
C ASN A 128 13.13 12.69 -5.49
N VAL A 129 11.83 12.34 -5.57
CA VAL A 129 10.82 12.85 -4.65
C VAL A 129 11.14 12.38 -3.23
N PRO A 130 11.47 13.29 -2.31
CA PRO A 130 11.94 12.91 -0.98
C PRO A 130 10.81 12.39 -0.10
N ALA A 131 11.15 11.44 0.79
CA ALA A 131 10.26 11.12 1.90
C ALA A 131 10.07 12.36 2.80
N PRO A 132 8.87 12.57 3.38
CA PRO A 132 8.64 13.67 4.29
C PRO A 132 9.44 13.50 5.59
N THR A 133 9.80 14.62 6.21
CA THR A 133 10.39 14.58 7.54
C THR A 133 9.41 13.93 8.53
N PRO A 134 9.87 13.02 9.42
CA PRO A 134 9.02 12.43 10.43
C PRO A 134 8.25 13.49 11.24
N GLY A 135 6.93 13.30 11.36
CA GLY A 135 6.05 14.25 12.05
C GLY A 135 5.48 15.37 11.17
N THR A 136 5.81 15.42 9.87
CA THR A 136 5.16 16.37 8.95
C THR A 136 3.65 16.10 8.92
N PRO A 137 2.82 17.14 9.24
CA PRO A 137 1.38 16.99 9.18
C PRO A 137 0.90 16.79 7.72
N GLU A 138 -0.17 16.03 7.53
CA GLU A 138 -0.74 15.74 6.20
C GLU A 138 -1.01 17.02 5.39
N SER A 139 -1.51 18.07 6.04
CA SER A 139 -1.81 19.37 5.42
C SER A 139 -0.58 20.13 4.89
N ALA A 140 0.62 19.71 5.31
CA ALA A 140 1.89 20.31 4.83
C ALA A 140 2.60 19.47 3.78
N LEU A 141 2.02 18.32 3.38
CA LEU A 141 2.61 17.48 2.36
C LEU A 141 2.43 18.11 0.98
N LYS A 142 3.53 18.13 0.21
CA LYS A 142 3.49 18.56 -1.19
C LYS A 142 2.70 17.55 -2.01
N LEU A 143 1.84 18.07 -2.90
CA LEU A 143 1.20 17.31 -3.96
C LEU A 143 2.02 17.45 -5.26
N TYR A 144 2.25 16.33 -5.90
CA TYR A 144 2.92 16.23 -7.19
C TYR A 144 1.87 15.93 -8.26
N TYR A 145 1.87 16.70 -9.31
CA TYR A 145 0.89 16.59 -10.38
C TYR A 145 1.56 16.27 -11.72
N PRO A 146 0.91 15.48 -12.57
CA PRO A 146 1.41 15.25 -13.92
C PRO A 146 1.37 16.55 -14.76
N PRO A 147 2.21 16.65 -15.80
CA PRO A 147 2.24 17.83 -16.68
C PRO A 147 0.97 17.98 -17.56
N GLU A 148 0.24 16.88 -17.72
CA GLU A 148 -1.03 16.80 -18.44
C GLU A 148 -1.90 15.67 -17.86
N ALA A 149 -3.12 15.48 -18.37
CA ALA A 149 -3.98 14.38 -17.96
C ALA A 149 -3.34 13.02 -18.32
N ILE A 150 -3.28 12.09 -17.35
CA ILE A 150 -2.65 10.77 -17.46
C ILE A 150 -3.63 9.66 -17.08
N ASP A 151 -3.39 8.45 -17.55
CA ASP A 151 -4.20 7.28 -17.23
C ASP A 151 -3.46 6.26 -16.36
N LYS A 152 -2.11 6.37 -16.25
CA LYS A 152 -1.29 5.45 -15.46
C LYS A 152 -0.15 6.17 -14.75
N VAL A 153 0.31 5.55 -13.65
CA VAL A 153 1.51 5.97 -12.91
C VAL A 153 2.35 4.77 -12.55
N LEU A 154 3.66 4.92 -12.58
CA LEU A 154 4.61 3.94 -12.07
C LEU A 154 5.52 4.62 -11.04
N GLU A 155 5.57 4.10 -9.81
CA GLU A 155 6.51 4.51 -8.77
C GLU A 155 7.66 3.51 -8.71
N ILE A 156 8.89 4.03 -8.75
CA ILE A 156 10.14 3.26 -8.63
C ILE A 156 11.06 3.94 -7.62
N ASN A 157 12.13 3.27 -7.21
CA ASN A 157 13.12 3.90 -6.32
C ASN A 157 13.69 5.18 -6.94
N ALA A 158 13.98 6.16 -6.10
CA ALA A 158 14.56 7.44 -6.51
C ALA A 158 15.90 7.25 -7.25
N GLY A 159 16.06 8.02 -8.32
CA GLY A 159 17.27 8.02 -9.15
C GLY A 159 17.33 6.89 -10.18
N LEU A 160 16.46 5.87 -10.10
CA LEU A 160 16.46 4.78 -11.08
C LEU A 160 16.10 5.24 -12.48
N SER A 161 15.24 6.25 -12.64
CA SER A 161 14.93 6.79 -13.96
C SER A 161 16.18 7.31 -14.67
N ASP A 162 17.08 7.97 -13.93
CA ASP A 162 18.36 8.45 -14.48
C ASP A 162 19.35 7.29 -14.70
N GLU A 163 19.51 6.41 -13.71
CA GLU A 163 20.44 5.27 -13.79
C GLU A 163 20.12 4.37 -15.00
N LEU A 164 18.84 4.15 -15.27
CA LEU A 164 18.37 3.25 -16.32
C LEU A 164 18.06 3.96 -17.64
N GLY A 165 18.27 5.28 -17.73
CA GLY A 165 18.03 6.08 -18.93
C GLY A 165 16.56 6.21 -19.31
N ILE A 166 15.63 6.07 -18.36
CA ILE A 166 14.19 6.23 -18.58
C ILE A 166 13.88 7.72 -18.78
N LYS A 167 13.16 8.05 -19.84
CA LYS A 167 12.88 9.44 -20.23
C LYS A 167 11.49 9.63 -20.81
N VAL A 168 11.05 10.87 -20.85
CA VAL A 168 9.83 11.28 -21.54
C VAL A 168 9.91 10.85 -23.01
N GLY A 169 8.81 10.27 -23.50
CA GLY A 169 8.70 9.68 -24.84
C GLY A 169 8.97 8.16 -24.88
N ASP A 170 9.51 7.55 -23.83
CA ASP A 170 9.67 6.11 -23.75
C ASP A 170 8.31 5.41 -23.62
N TYR A 171 8.24 4.18 -24.11
CA TYR A 171 7.02 3.36 -24.05
C TYR A 171 6.94 2.54 -22.77
N PHE A 172 5.71 2.43 -22.27
CA PHE A 172 5.30 1.54 -21.21
C PHE A 172 4.48 0.37 -21.78
N SER A 173 4.71 -0.85 -21.31
CA SER A 173 3.86 -2.00 -21.64
C SER A 173 3.83 -3.01 -20.49
N ILE A 174 2.70 -3.73 -20.37
CA ILE A 174 2.62 -4.92 -19.51
C ILE A 174 3.21 -6.09 -20.31
N VAL A 175 4.11 -6.85 -19.67
CA VAL A 175 4.78 -8.01 -20.27
C VAL A 175 4.20 -9.27 -19.62
N ASN A 176 3.79 -10.22 -20.43
CA ASN A 176 3.26 -11.52 -19.96
C ASN A 176 4.38 -12.54 -19.84
#